data_462fa5b1a85bcd062353dabd43acb532
#
_entry.id   462fa5b1a85bcd062353dabd43acb532
#
_cell.length_a   1.000
_cell.length_b   1.000
_cell.length_c   1.000
_cell.angle_alpha   90.00
_cell.angle_beta   90.00
_cell.angle_gamma   90.00
#
_symmetry.space_group_name_H-M   'P 1'
#
loop_
_entity.id
_entity.type
_entity.pdbx_description
1 polymer ?
#
loop_
_entity_poly.entity_id
_entity_poly.type
_entity_poly.pdbx_seq_one_letter_code
_entity_poly.pdbx_strand_id
1 'polypeptide(L)'
;LKKKYKNKKKPTVFITGCVAQAENNEMLDREPYIDAVIGPQSYQNIPKILQKIKKRKNKLNLTSFDVIEKFDRLNDIKNSSSKTSSFITIQEGCDKFCNFCVVPYTRGPEYSRSMKEIIKEANELVSNGVSEITLLGQNVNAYSFTDNSKVFKLSDLIFELENIKDLLRIRYTTSHPNDMTSDLIQCHKKSKKLVPFIHLPVQSG
;
A
#
# COMPACT_ATOMS: atom_id res chain seq x y z
N LEU A 1 6.10 26.94 8.72
CA LEU A 1 6.82 26.35 9.85
C LEU A 1 8.00 27.22 10.28
N LYS A 2 8.93 27.56 9.39
CA LYS A 2 10.15 28.36 9.66
C LYS A 2 9.83 29.67 10.41
N LYS A 3 8.83 30.46 9.96
CA LYS A 3 8.39 31.69 10.65
C LYS A 3 7.78 31.44 12.04
N LYS A 4 7.01 30.34 12.19
CA LYS A 4 6.30 30.00 13.44
C LYS A 4 7.24 29.64 14.61
N TYR A 5 8.42 29.10 14.31
CA TYR A 5 9.36 28.60 15.30
C TYR A 5 10.67 29.41 15.37
N LYS A 6 10.71 30.61 14.79
CA LYS A 6 11.93 31.45 14.75
C LYS A 6 12.55 31.68 16.14
N ASN A 7 11.71 31.77 17.18
CA ASN A 7 12.13 32.02 18.56
C ASN A 7 11.72 30.87 19.53
N LYS A 8 11.43 29.67 19.00
CA LYS A 8 11.05 28.51 19.81
C LYS A 8 11.89 27.30 19.43
N LYS A 9 11.96 26.31 20.32
CA LYS A 9 12.61 25.04 19.99
C LYS A 9 11.99 24.45 18.72
N LYS A 10 12.80 24.28 17.70
CA LYS A 10 12.40 23.71 16.41
C LYS A 10 11.88 22.28 16.63
N PRO A 11 10.67 21.90 16.14
CA PRO A 11 10.24 20.51 16.12
C PRO A 11 11.09 19.70 15.14
N THR A 12 11.17 18.40 15.31
CA THR A 12 11.72 17.49 14.29
C THR A 12 10.75 17.44 13.10
N VAL A 13 11.24 17.71 11.89
CA VAL A 13 10.45 17.82 10.68
C VAL A 13 10.78 16.67 9.74
N PHE A 14 9.78 15.85 9.45
CA PHE A 14 9.84 14.79 8.44
C PHE A 14 8.99 15.16 7.25
N ILE A 15 9.51 14.93 6.05
CA ILE A 15 8.73 14.91 4.81
C ILE A 15 8.61 13.46 4.36
N THR A 16 7.38 13.03 4.09
CA THR A 16 7.07 11.63 3.77
C THR A 16 6.17 11.53 2.55
N GLY A 17 6.19 10.38 1.87
CA GLY A 17 5.30 10.09 0.76
C GLY A 17 5.99 10.04 -0.60
N CYS A 18 5.18 9.95 -1.67
CA CYS A 18 5.69 9.78 -3.03
C CYS A 18 6.53 10.97 -3.51
N VAL A 19 6.15 12.21 -3.15
CA VAL A 19 6.94 13.40 -3.49
C VAL A 19 8.29 13.36 -2.78
N ALA A 20 8.32 12.95 -1.50
CA ALA A 20 9.56 12.77 -0.74
C ALA A 20 10.46 11.71 -1.40
N GLN A 21 9.88 10.63 -1.90
CA GLN A 21 10.60 9.59 -2.65
C GLN A 21 11.19 10.11 -3.95
N ALA A 22 10.43 10.89 -4.72
CA ALA A 22 10.84 11.41 -6.01
C ALA A 22 11.93 12.48 -5.88
N GLU A 23 11.77 13.46 -4.98
CA GLU A 23 12.70 14.58 -4.82
C GLU A 23 13.92 14.23 -3.97
N ASN A 24 13.82 13.24 -3.09
CA ASN A 24 14.95 12.63 -2.42
C ASN A 24 15.88 13.67 -1.72
N ASN A 25 17.19 13.65 -2.02
CA ASN A 25 18.18 14.56 -1.43
C ASN A 25 17.97 16.03 -1.79
N GLU A 26 17.46 16.32 -2.98
CA GLU A 26 17.20 17.71 -3.40
C GLU A 26 16.32 18.47 -2.41
N MET A 27 15.36 17.76 -1.81
CA MET A 27 14.47 18.34 -0.80
C MET A 27 15.21 18.72 0.48
N LEU A 28 16.21 17.93 0.88
CA LEU A 28 17.06 18.23 2.04
C LEU A 28 18.00 19.41 1.78
N ASP A 29 18.49 19.52 0.54
CA ASP A 29 19.42 20.59 0.13
C ASP A 29 18.67 21.92 -0.02
N ARG A 30 17.49 21.89 -0.63
CA ARG A 30 16.62 23.06 -0.83
C ARG A 30 16.08 23.63 0.48
N GLU A 31 15.75 22.75 1.45
CA GLU A 31 15.13 23.12 2.71
C GLU A 31 15.93 22.64 3.92
N PRO A 32 16.89 23.45 4.42
CA PRO A 32 17.68 23.12 5.60
C PRO A 32 16.87 22.84 6.88
N TYR A 33 15.59 23.22 6.88
CA TYR A 33 14.67 23.02 7.99
C TYR A 33 14.19 21.57 8.14
N ILE A 34 14.32 20.75 7.10
CA ILE A 34 13.92 19.34 7.10
C ILE A 34 15.01 18.50 7.79
N ASP A 35 14.60 17.60 8.69
CA ASP A 35 15.49 16.69 9.41
C ASP A 35 15.56 15.32 8.75
N ALA A 36 14.48 14.84 8.10
CA ALA A 36 14.50 13.61 7.33
C ALA A 36 13.49 13.62 6.16
N VAL A 37 13.87 12.92 5.10
CA VAL A 37 13.02 12.56 3.95
C VAL A 37 12.83 11.05 3.97
N ILE A 38 11.57 10.59 3.89
CA ILE A 38 11.20 9.19 4.09
C ILE A 38 10.26 8.76 2.99
N GLY A 39 10.69 7.79 2.18
CA GLY A 39 9.87 7.17 1.15
C GLY A 39 8.77 6.27 1.75
N PRO A 40 7.74 5.92 0.95
CA PRO A 40 6.60 5.13 1.42
C PRO A 40 6.97 3.75 1.94
N GLN A 41 8.02 3.14 1.41
CA GLN A 41 8.49 1.82 1.82
C GLN A 41 9.28 1.83 3.14
N SER A 42 9.60 3.01 3.67
CA SER A 42 10.45 3.16 4.87
C SER A 42 9.72 3.63 6.11
N TYR A 43 8.38 3.71 6.11
CA TYR A 43 7.59 4.21 7.24
C TYR A 43 7.79 3.41 8.53
N GLN A 44 7.96 2.10 8.43
CA GLN A 44 8.25 1.22 9.56
C GLN A 44 9.52 1.61 10.30
N ASN A 45 10.43 2.34 9.64
CA ASN A 45 11.70 2.78 10.22
C ASN A 45 11.61 4.12 10.99
N ILE A 46 10.46 4.81 10.99
CA ILE A 46 10.29 6.11 11.65
C ILE A 46 10.76 6.11 13.13
N PRO A 47 10.43 5.12 13.98
CA PRO A 47 10.90 5.10 15.35
C PRO A 47 12.44 5.07 15.46
N LYS A 48 13.10 4.28 14.61
CA LYS A 48 14.57 4.19 14.56
C LYS A 48 15.19 5.50 14.05
N ILE A 49 14.55 6.15 13.08
CA ILE A 49 14.97 7.44 12.52
C ILE A 49 14.93 8.52 13.59
N LEU A 50 13.84 8.59 14.36
CA LEU A 50 13.70 9.53 15.47
C LEU A 50 14.83 9.39 16.49
N GLN A 51 15.20 8.15 16.83
CA GLN A 51 16.29 7.90 17.76
C GLN A 51 17.65 8.36 17.20
N LYS A 52 17.91 8.11 15.90
CA LYS A 52 19.16 8.52 15.23
C LYS A 52 19.28 10.04 15.17
N ILE A 53 18.21 10.75 14.81
CA ILE A 53 18.21 12.23 14.74
C ILE A 53 18.47 12.83 16.14
N LYS A 54 17.82 12.30 17.18
CA LYS A 54 18.05 12.77 18.57
C LYS A 54 19.49 12.58 19.02
N LYS A 55 20.16 11.49 18.59
CA LYS A 55 21.55 11.18 19.00
C LYS A 55 22.59 11.94 18.18
N ARG A 56 22.41 12.09 16.86
CA ARG A 56 23.48 12.54 15.94
C ARG A 56 23.26 13.89 15.30
N LYS A 57 22.07 14.47 15.36
CA LYS A 57 21.68 15.75 14.71
C LYS A 57 21.91 15.81 13.17
N ASN A 58 22.15 14.67 12.52
CA ASN A 58 22.38 14.63 11.08
C ASN A 58 21.06 14.46 10.34
N LYS A 59 20.95 15.09 9.18
CA LYS A 59 19.85 14.86 8.24
C LYS A 59 19.88 13.43 7.72
N LEU A 60 18.73 12.83 7.52
CA LEU A 60 18.60 11.44 7.07
C LEU A 60 17.71 11.36 5.82
N ASN A 61 18.15 10.56 4.87
CA ASN A 61 17.39 10.19 3.70
C ASN A 61 17.15 8.68 3.71
N LEU A 62 15.88 8.26 3.64
CA LEU A 62 15.46 6.87 3.62
C LEU A 62 14.41 6.68 2.53
N THR A 63 14.89 6.56 1.31
CA THR A 63 14.08 6.37 0.10
C THR A 63 14.38 5.02 -0.56
N SER A 64 14.63 3.96 0.23
CA SER A 64 14.82 2.61 -0.27
C SER A 64 13.50 2.00 -0.78
N PHE A 65 13.60 1.08 -1.74
CA PHE A 65 12.46 0.37 -2.33
C PHE A 65 12.24 -1.03 -1.71
N ASP A 66 12.59 -1.24 -0.45
CA ASP A 66 12.36 -2.53 0.20
C ASP A 66 10.89 -2.68 0.59
N VAL A 67 10.12 -3.30 -0.33
CA VAL A 67 8.69 -3.56 -0.16
C VAL A 67 8.46 -4.76 0.77
N ILE A 68 9.35 -5.75 0.77
CA ILE A 68 9.22 -6.98 1.55
C ILE A 68 9.28 -6.65 3.04
N GLU A 69 10.29 -5.90 3.50
CA GLU A 69 10.40 -5.47 4.90
C GLU A 69 9.15 -4.74 5.40
N LYS A 70 8.50 -3.99 4.52
CA LYS A 70 7.26 -3.27 4.85
C LYS A 70 6.10 -4.23 5.14
N PHE A 71 5.89 -5.22 4.28
CA PHE A 71 4.78 -6.17 4.44
C PHE A 71 4.98 -7.11 5.61
N ASP A 72 6.20 -7.58 5.86
CA ASP A 72 6.52 -8.40 7.03
C ASP A 72 6.13 -7.72 8.35
N ARG A 73 6.28 -6.40 8.43
CA ARG A 73 5.94 -5.63 9.65
C ARG A 73 4.48 -5.21 9.75
N LEU A 74 3.71 -5.23 8.67
CA LEU A 74 2.27 -4.96 8.74
C LEU A 74 1.54 -6.03 9.56
N ASN A 75 2.05 -7.25 9.58
CA ASN A 75 1.50 -8.36 10.36
C ASN A 75 1.57 -8.14 11.88
N ASP A 76 2.46 -7.24 12.35
CA ASP A 76 2.62 -6.93 13.77
C ASP A 76 1.65 -5.84 14.27
N ILE A 77 0.94 -5.17 13.38
CA ILE A 77 0.04 -4.08 13.73
C ILE A 77 -1.36 -4.63 14.01
N LYS A 78 -1.71 -4.77 15.29
CA LYS A 78 -3.07 -5.12 15.70
C LYS A 78 -4.02 -3.97 15.35
N ASN A 79 -4.88 -4.20 14.38
CA ASN A 79 -5.98 -3.28 14.06
C ASN A 79 -7.01 -3.31 15.19
N SER A 80 -7.00 -2.32 16.06
CA SER A 80 -7.82 -2.24 17.29
C SER A 80 -9.14 -1.49 17.13
N SER A 81 -9.69 -1.36 15.94
CA SER A 81 -10.95 -0.63 15.76
C SER A 81 -12.09 -1.53 15.31
N SER A 82 -13.17 -1.55 16.07
CA SER A 82 -14.48 -2.11 15.74
C SER A 82 -15.13 -1.32 14.58
N LYS A 83 -14.57 -1.43 13.39
CA LYS A 83 -15.12 -0.82 12.17
C LYS A 83 -15.85 -1.89 11.37
N THR A 84 -16.99 -1.51 10.78
CA THR A 84 -17.74 -2.40 9.87
C THR A 84 -16.96 -2.68 8.57
N SER A 85 -16.07 -1.77 8.15
CA SER A 85 -15.26 -1.91 6.93
C SER A 85 -13.77 -1.69 7.20
N SER A 86 -12.92 -2.40 6.46
CA SER A 86 -11.46 -2.28 6.53
C SER A 86 -10.80 -2.37 5.17
N PHE A 87 -9.54 -1.95 5.12
CA PHE A 87 -8.69 -2.02 3.93
C PHE A 87 -7.61 -3.07 4.13
N ILE A 88 -7.32 -3.84 3.07
CA ILE A 88 -6.17 -4.75 3.02
C ILE A 88 -5.33 -4.40 1.80
N THR A 89 -4.07 -4.02 2.00
CA THR A 89 -3.13 -3.84 0.90
C THR A 89 -2.66 -5.21 0.43
N ILE A 90 -2.94 -5.54 -0.83
CA ILE A 90 -2.60 -6.83 -1.44
C ILE A 90 -1.47 -6.71 -2.46
N GLN A 91 -1.26 -5.51 -3.02
CA GLN A 91 -0.30 -5.26 -4.07
C GLN A 91 0.32 -3.87 -3.90
N GLU A 92 1.59 -3.72 -4.24
CA GLU A 92 2.29 -2.43 -4.26
C GLU A 92 3.20 -2.33 -5.49
N GLY A 93 3.47 -1.09 -5.93
CA GLY A 93 4.21 -0.83 -7.16
C GLY A 93 3.36 -0.94 -8.41
N CYS A 94 3.96 -0.63 -9.57
CA CYS A 94 3.27 -0.77 -10.85
C CYS A 94 4.29 -0.78 -11.99
N ASP A 95 4.18 -1.75 -12.91
CA ASP A 95 5.07 -1.94 -14.05
C ASP A 95 4.47 -1.41 -15.38
N LYS A 96 3.39 -0.61 -15.33
CA LYS A 96 2.72 -0.12 -16.55
C LYS A 96 3.43 1.05 -17.23
N PHE A 97 4.21 1.86 -16.50
CA PHE A 97 4.97 2.99 -17.03
C PHE A 97 4.15 3.94 -17.92
N CYS A 98 2.89 4.21 -17.52
CA CYS A 98 2.06 5.20 -18.21
C CYS A 98 2.75 6.56 -18.25
N ASN A 99 2.70 7.29 -19.39
CA ASN A 99 3.50 8.49 -19.66
C ASN A 99 3.45 9.59 -18.59
N PHE A 100 2.34 9.74 -17.88
CA PHE A 100 2.15 10.76 -16.86
C PHE A 100 2.35 10.23 -15.42
N CYS A 101 2.60 8.92 -15.25
CA CYS A 101 2.52 8.27 -13.95
C CYS A 101 3.88 8.16 -13.28
N VAL A 102 3.97 8.67 -12.04
CA VAL A 102 5.18 8.63 -11.23
C VAL A 102 5.29 7.36 -10.37
N VAL A 103 4.25 6.51 -10.33
CA VAL A 103 4.19 5.34 -9.44
C VAL A 103 5.37 4.39 -9.60
N PRO A 104 5.79 3.96 -10.81
CA PRO A 104 6.95 3.08 -10.96
C PRO A 104 8.22 3.62 -10.30
N TYR A 105 8.40 4.94 -10.36
CA TYR A 105 9.58 5.63 -9.81
C TYR A 105 9.51 5.90 -8.31
N THR A 106 8.32 5.89 -7.73
CA THR A 106 8.12 6.22 -6.30
C THR A 106 7.71 5.05 -5.44
N ARG A 107 7.11 4.02 -6.04
CA ARG A 107 6.67 2.80 -5.36
C ARG A 107 7.47 1.56 -5.77
N GLY A 108 8.16 1.63 -6.91
CA GLY A 108 8.93 0.54 -7.48
C GLY A 108 8.09 -0.46 -8.27
N PRO A 109 8.69 -1.64 -8.59
CA PRO A 109 8.05 -2.68 -9.37
C PRO A 109 6.84 -3.28 -8.65
N GLU A 110 5.98 -3.96 -9.42
CA GLU A 110 4.83 -4.68 -8.88
C GLU A 110 5.28 -5.79 -7.90
N TYR A 111 4.71 -5.76 -6.72
CA TYR A 111 4.86 -6.80 -5.70
C TYR A 111 3.50 -7.19 -5.17
N SER A 112 3.18 -8.48 -5.24
CA SER A 112 1.94 -9.05 -4.73
C SER A 112 2.21 -9.82 -3.44
N ARG A 113 1.42 -9.54 -2.40
CA ARG A 113 1.50 -10.26 -1.11
C ARG A 113 1.04 -11.69 -1.25
N SER A 114 1.54 -12.55 -0.37
CA SER A 114 1.10 -13.94 -0.24
C SER A 114 -0.41 -14.03 0.00
N MET A 115 -1.10 -14.87 -0.76
CA MET A 115 -2.54 -15.11 -0.59
C MET A 115 -2.87 -15.61 0.82
N LYS A 116 -2.01 -16.47 1.39
CA LYS A 116 -2.17 -16.99 2.76
C LYS A 116 -2.17 -15.89 3.82
N GLU A 117 -1.28 -14.90 3.69
CA GLU A 117 -1.21 -13.77 4.62
C GLU A 117 -2.41 -12.85 4.49
N ILE A 118 -2.87 -12.60 3.26
CA ILE A 118 -4.07 -11.79 3.01
C ILE A 118 -5.30 -12.45 3.63
N ILE A 119 -5.48 -13.76 3.43
CA ILE A 119 -6.61 -14.52 4.00
C ILE A 119 -6.53 -14.55 5.54
N LYS A 120 -5.33 -14.69 6.10
CA LYS A 120 -5.13 -14.62 7.55
C LYS A 120 -5.55 -13.26 8.11
N GLU A 121 -5.07 -12.16 7.52
CA GLU A 121 -5.43 -10.79 7.90
C GLU A 121 -6.94 -10.55 7.77
N ALA A 122 -7.55 -11.03 6.68
CA ALA A 122 -8.99 -10.93 6.47
C ALA A 122 -9.81 -11.64 7.55
N ASN A 123 -9.41 -12.87 7.94
CA ASN A 123 -10.06 -13.61 9.03
C ASN A 123 -9.91 -12.88 10.37
N GLU A 124 -8.75 -12.33 10.68
CA GLU A 124 -8.52 -11.52 11.90
C GLU A 124 -9.40 -10.27 11.93
N LEU A 125 -9.54 -9.57 10.81
CA LEU A 125 -10.41 -8.41 10.69
C LEU A 125 -11.88 -8.77 10.88
N VAL A 126 -12.33 -9.85 10.22
CA VAL A 126 -13.72 -10.32 10.32
C VAL A 126 -14.04 -10.79 11.73
N SER A 127 -13.14 -11.50 12.41
CA SER A 127 -13.31 -11.88 13.81
C SER A 127 -13.42 -10.69 14.76
N ASN A 128 -12.89 -9.53 14.37
CA ASN A 128 -13.03 -8.26 15.07
C ASN A 128 -14.24 -7.41 14.62
N GLY A 129 -15.18 -8.00 13.87
CA GLY A 129 -16.45 -7.37 13.48
C GLY A 129 -16.46 -6.66 12.13
N VAL A 130 -15.41 -6.76 11.33
CA VAL A 130 -15.39 -6.25 9.95
C VAL A 130 -16.24 -7.13 9.05
N SER A 131 -17.16 -6.54 8.30
CA SER A 131 -18.05 -7.23 7.35
C SER A 131 -17.81 -6.83 5.89
N GLU A 132 -17.02 -5.79 5.64
CA GLU A 132 -16.63 -5.34 4.32
C GLU A 132 -15.11 -5.14 4.23
N ILE A 133 -14.47 -5.73 3.22
CA ILE A 133 -13.04 -5.58 2.94
C ILE A 133 -12.86 -4.93 1.58
N THR A 134 -12.01 -3.88 1.53
CA THR A 134 -11.54 -3.28 0.28
C THR A 134 -10.08 -3.63 0.05
N LEU A 135 -9.80 -4.33 -1.03
CA LEU A 135 -8.46 -4.69 -1.47
C LEU A 135 -7.79 -3.48 -2.13
N LEU A 136 -6.59 -3.15 -1.68
CA LEU A 136 -5.83 -1.97 -2.13
C LEU A 136 -4.51 -2.37 -2.80
N GLY A 137 -4.11 -1.53 -3.75
CA GLY A 137 -2.82 -1.54 -4.42
C GLY A 137 -2.70 -0.37 -5.40
N GLN A 138 -1.61 -0.28 -6.14
CA GLN A 138 -1.44 0.69 -7.20
C GLN A 138 -2.02 0.19 -8.53
N ASN A 139 -2.09 -1.12 -8.70
CA ASN A 139 -2.71 -1.80 -9.85
C ASN A 139 -3.28 -3.14 -9.37
N VAL A 140 -4.41 -3.08 -8.66
CA VAL A 140 -4.96 -4.22 -7.92
C VAL A 140 -5.31 -5.40 -8.82
N ASN A 141 -5.81 -5.16 -10.03
CA ASN A 141 -6.18 -6.23 -10.96
C ASN A 141 -4.98 -6.92 -11.64
N ALA A 142 -3.75 -6.40 -11.45
CA ALA A 142 -2.52 -7.12 -11.79
C ALA A 142 -2.04 -8.06 -10.69
N TYR A 143 -2.74 -8.17 -9.55
CA TYR A 143 -2.33 -9.08 -8.47
C TYR A 143 -2.03 -10.47 -9.01
N SER A 144 -0.81 -10.92 -8.76
CA SER A 144 -0.30 -12.21 -9.19
C SER A 144 0.70 -12.74 -8.18
N PHE A 145 0.35 -13.83 -7.51
CA PHE A 145 1.20 -14.47 -6.50
C PHE A 145 1.51 -15.92 -6.91
N THR A 146 2.78 -16.30 -6.85
CA THR A 146 3.20 -17.67 -7.17
C THR A 146 3.54 -18.46 -5.91
N ASP A 147 2.89 -19.59 -5.71
CA ASP A 147 3.22 -20.56 -4.66
C ASP A 147 3.39 -21.95 -5.30
N ASN A 148 4.55 -22.60 -5.07
CA ASN A 148 4.84 -23.95 -5.60
C ASN A 148 4.53 -24.10 -7.11
N SER A 149 4.98 -23.18 -7.93
CA SER A 149 4.76 -23.14 -9.39
C SER A 149 3.30 -22.89 -9.82
N LYS A 150 2.38 -22.67 -8.90
CA LYS A 150 1.01 -22.26 -9.21
C LYS A 150 0.86 -20.75 -9.07
N VAL A 151 0.34 -20.12 -10.11
CA VAL A 151 0.06 -18.67 -10.14
C VAL A 151 -1.38 -18.45 -9.68
N PHE A 152 -1.56 -17.61 -8.68
CA PHE A 152 -2.85 -17.17 -8.18
C PHE A 152 -3.08 -15.72 -8.58
N LYS A 153 -4.24 -15.43 -9.13
CA LYS A 153 -4.65 -14.09 -9.58
C LYS A 153 -5.67 -13.46 -8.62
N LEU A 154 -6.06 -12.23 -8.90
CA LEU A 154 -7.07 -11.52 -8.12
C LEU A 154 -8.41 -12.29 -8.04
N SER A 155 -8.83 -12.92 -9.14
CA SER A 155 -10.05 -13.76 -9.16
C SER A 155 -9.98 -14.91 -8.17
N ASP A 156 -8.84 -15.60 -8.08
CA ASP A 156 -8.63 -16.70 -7.12
C ASP A 156 -8.69 -16.19 -5.68
N LEU A 157 -8.02 -15.06 -5.40
CA LEU A 157 -8.05 -14.43 -4.09
C LEU A 157 -9.46 -14.03 -3.67
N ILE A 158 -10.27 -13.47 -4.58
CA ILE A 158 -11.65 -13.08 -4.29
C ILE A 158 -12.49 -14.30 -3.92
N PHE A 159 -12.39 -15.41 -4.68
CA PHE A 159 -13.13 -16.64 -4.37
C PHE A 159 -12.70 -17.27 -3.03
N GLU A 160 -11.42 -17.20 -2.68
CA GLU A 160 -10.96 -17.65 -1.36
C GLU A 160 -11.49 -16.77 -0.23
N LEU A 161 -11.50 -15.43 -0.40
CA LEU A 161 -12.09 -14.52 0.57
C LEU A 161 -13.60 -14.71 0.75
N GLU A 162 -14.33 -15.16 -0.30
CA GLU A 162 -15.76 -15.49 -0.19
C GLU A 162 -16.06 -16.58 0.82
N ASN A 163 -15.11 -17.50 1.06
CA ASN A 163 -15.27 -18.59 2.02
C ASN A 163 -15.28 -18.11 3.49
N ILE A 164 -14.88 -16.87 3.76
CA ILE A 164 -14.91 -16.30 5.11
C ILE A 164 -16.37 -16.00 5.50
N LYS A 165 -16.89 -16.69 6.51
CA LYS A 165 -18.32 -16.76 6.85
C LYS A 165 -18.97 -15.37 7.03
N ASP A 166 -18.44 -14.53 7.89
CA ASP A 166 -19.06 -13.26 8.28
C ASP A 166 -18.59 -12.06 7.45
N LEU A 167 -17.76 -12.29 6.43
CA LEU A 167 -17.45 -11.31 5.40
C LEU A 167 -18.64 -11.22 4.44
N LEU A 168 -19.23 -10.04 4.33
CA LEU A 168 -20.43 -9.81 3.51
C LEU A 168 -20.11 -9.19 2.16
N ARG A 169 -19.07 -8.32 2.09
CA ARG A 169 -18.73 -7.59 0.87
C ARG A 169 -17.22 -7.52 0.66
N ILE A 170 -16.84 -7.69 -0.59
CA ILE A 170 -15.47 -7.53 -1.08
C ILE A 170 -15.48 -6.43 -2.13
N ARG A 171 -14.53 -5.50 -2.01
CA ARG A 171 -14.26 -4.46 -2.99
C ARG A 171 -12.80 -4.50 -3.39
N TYR A 172 -12.48 -3.97 -4.55
CA TYR A 172 -11.13 -3.59 -4.92
C TYR A 172 -11.15 -2.27 -5.68
N THR A 173 -10.03 -1.57 -5.69
CA THR A 173 -9.91 -0.27 -6.34
C THR A 173 -8.54 -0.11 -6.98
N THR A 174 -8.41 0.86 -7.89
CA THR A 174 -7.16 1.14 -8.61
C THR A 174 -6.79 0.01 -9.58
N SER A 175 -7.49 -0.02 -10.71
CA SER A 175 -7.30 -1.03 -11.75
C SER A 175 -6.76 -0.41 -13.03
N HIS A 176 -6.07 -1.22 -13.83
CA HIS A 176 -5.62 -0.84 -15.17
C HIS A 176 -6.41 -1.64 -16.22
N PRO A 177 -6.86 -1.00 -17.33
CA PRO A 177 -7.67 -1.69 -18.36
C PRO A 177 -7.00 -2.93 -18.94
N ASN A 178 -5.69 -2.91 -19.17
CA ASN A 178 -4.95 -4.04 -19.75
C ASN A 178 -4.93 -5.29 -18.85
N ASP A 179 -5.19 -5.15 -17.55
CA ASP A 179 -5.19 -6.26 -16.59
C ASP A 179 -6.63 -6.71 -16.25
N MET A 180 -7.62 -6.25 -17.02
CA MET A 180 -9.00 -6.72 -16.91
C MET A 180 -9.16 -8.04 -17.68
N THR A 181 -8.76 -9.13 -17.02
CA THR A 181 -8.71 -10.47 -17.61
C THR A 181 -10.09 -11.15 -17.63
N SER A 182 -10.27 -12.13 -18.53
CA SER A 182 -11.54 -12.85 -18.66
C SER A 182 -11.97 -13.57 -17.38
N ASP A 183 -11.02 -14.10 -16.62
CA ASP A 183 -11.28 -14.73 -15.32
C ASP A 183 -11.79 -13.73 -14.28
N LEU A 184 -11.26 -12.50 -14.27
CA LEU A 184 -11.75 -11.45 -13.38
C LEU A 184 -13.16 -10.97 -13.79
N ILE A 185 -13.44 -10.84 -15.09
CA ILE A 185 -14.79 -10.55 -15.60
C ILE A 185 -15.78 -11.64 -15.17
N GLN A 186 -15.39 -12.92 -15.29
CA GLN A 186 -16.22 -14.04 -14.83
C GLN A 186 -16.38 -14.06 -13.32
N CYS A 187 -15.37 -13.61 -12.56
CA CYS A 187 -15.46 -13.45 -11.12
C CYS A 187 -16.57 -12.45 -10.74
N HIS A 188 -16.64 -11.29 -11.39
CA HIS A 188 -17.75 -10.33 -11.20
C HIS A 188 -19.13 -10.92 -11.48
N LYS A 189 -19.23 -11.85 -12.43
CA LYS A 189 -20.50 -12.53 -12.76
C LYS A 189 -20.88 -13.58 -11.71
N LYS A 190 -19.91 -14.28 -11.15
CA LYS A 190 -20.14 -15.49 -10.32
C LYS A 190 -20.08 -15.21 -8.82
N SER A 191 -19.27 -14.26 -8.40
CA SER A 191 -19.07 -13.95 -7.00
C SER A 191 -20.34 -13.38 -6.37
N LYS A 192 -20.66 -13.85 -5.16
CA LYS A 192 -21.82 -13.40 -4.37
C LYS A 192 -21.47 -12.25 -3.41
N LYS A 193 -20.18 -12.08 -3.10
CA LYS A 193 -19.72 -11.07 -2.14
C LYS A 193 -18.97 -9.92 -2.80
N LEU A 194 -18.47 -10.10 -4.05
CA LEU A 194 -17.84 -9.02 -4.82
C LEU A 194 -18.88 -7.98 -5.21
N VAL A 195 -18.66 -6.75 -4.83
CA VAL A 195 -19.57 -5.64 -5.15
C VAL A 195 -19.53 -5.36 -6.65
N PRO A 196 -20.68 -5.14 -7.31
CA PRO A 196 -20.75 -4.83 -8.75
C PRO A 196 -20.31 -3.38 -9.04
N PHE A 197 -19.07 -3.07 -8.65
CA PHE A 197 -18.43 -1.78 -8.85
C PHE A 197 -16.98 -1.99 -9.28
N ILE A 198 -16.58 -1.30 -10.34
CA ILE A 198 -15.21 -1.34 -10.87
C ILE A 198 -14.67 0.09 -10.95
N HIS A 199 -13.53 0.32 -10.34
CA HIS A 199 -12.72 1.51 -10.55
C HIS A 199 -11.69 1.21 -11.64
N LEU A 200 -12.03 1.55 -12.89
CA LEU A 200 -11.24 1.27 -14.08
C LEU A 200 -11.00 2.58 -14.86
N PRO A 201 -9.97 3.37 -14.48
CA PRO A 201 -9.70 4.64 -15.14
C PRO A 201 -9.34 4.46 -16.61
N VAL A 202 -10.06 5.15 -17.50
CA VAL A 202 -9.71 5.28 -18.92
C VAL A 202 -8.64 6.36 -19.03
N GLN A 203 -7.47 5.98 -19.53
CA GLN A 203 -6.27 6.84 -19.50
C GLN A 203 -6.25 7.86 -20.65
N SER A 204 -6.75 7.50 -21.79
CA SER A 204 -6.87 8.38 -22.97
C SER A 204 -7.90 7.82 -23.95
N GLY A 205 -8.51 8.68 -24.71
CA GLY A 205 -9.32 8.37 -25.89
C GLY A 205 -8.52 8.55 -27.16
#